data_0dadb3beeb0889465ec740a47dffb4c1
#
_entry.id   0dadb3beeb0889465ec740a47dffb4c1
#
_cell.length_a   1.000
_cell.length_b   1.000
_cell.length_c   1.000
_cell.angle_alpha   90.00
_cell.angle_beta   90.00
_cell.angle_gamma   90.00
#
_symmetry.space_group_name_H-M   'P 1'
#
loop_
_entity.id
_entity.type
_entity.pdbx_description
1 polymer ?
#
loop_
_entity_poly.entity_id
_entity_poly.type
_entity_poly.pdbx_seq_one_letter_code
_entity_poly.pdbx_strand_id
1 'polypeptide(L)'
;NRCTYCAIPSIRGNYRSVEFETLINEASQLAAAGTKELVLIAQDTTRYGLDIYNECRLPELLDALCEVEGIRWIRVHYCYPEMVSDKLIETFAKQEKICKYLDIPIQHCNDRILKLMGRKTNKNDY
;
A
#
# COMPACT_ATOMS: atom_id res chain seq x y z
N ASN A 1 2.90 11.23 3.91
CA ASN A 1 3.88 11.97 3.13
C ASN A 1 3.40 13.38 2.84
N ARG A 2 4.31 14.34 2.79
CA ARG A 2 4.02 15.75 2.50
C ARG A 2 5.00 16.24 1.42
N CYS A 3 4.88 15.65 0.22
CA CYS A 3 5.65 16.12 -0.92
C CYS A 3 5.29 17.57 -1.24
N THR A 4 6.28 18.40 -1.54
CA THR A 4 6.12 19.87 -1.66
C THR A 4 5.14 20.29 -2.77
N TYR A 5 4.92 19.46 -3.75
CA TYR A 5 4.05 19.69 -4.91
C TYR A 5 2.64 19.06 -4.76
N CYS A 6 2.35 18.39 -3.64
CA CYS A 6 1.15 17.57 -3.49
C CYS A 6 0.00 18.38 -2.87
N ALA A 7 -1.10 18.54 -3.60
CA ALA A 7 -2.32 19.16 -3.11
C ALA A 7 -3.21 18.21 -2.30
N ILE A 8 -2.96 16.90 -2.34
CA ILE A 8 -3.83 15.90 -1.73
C ILE A 8 -4.02 16.10 -0.22
N PRO A 9 -3.00 16.42 0.60
CA PRO A 9 -3.20 16.66 2.02
C PRO A 9 -4.16 17.80 2.34
N SER A 10 -4.22 18.82 1.47
CA SER A 10 -5.17 19.94 1.63
C SER A 10 -6.60 19.58 1.18
N ILE A 11 -6.75 18.61 0.27
CA ILE A 11 -8.04 18.17 -0.27
C ILE A 11 -8.66 17.07 0.60
N ARG A 12 -7.85 16.06 0.97
CA ARG A 12 -8.30 14.85 1.68
C ARG A 12 -8.07 14.89 3.19
N GLY A 13 -7.29 15.86 3.68
CA GLY A 13 -6.93 15.94 5.09
C GLY A 13 -5.80 14.97 5.48
N ASN A 14 -5.77 14.62 6.77
CA ASN A 14 -4.75 13.74 7.30
C ASN A 14 -4.93 12.29 6.83
N TYR A 15 -3.83 11.56 6.82
CA TYR A 15 -3.81 10.12 6.61
C TYR A 15 -4.73 9.41 7.61
N ARG A 16 -5.55 8.47 7.11
CA ARG A 16 -6.49 7.70 7.90
C ARG A 16 -6.63 6.29 7.32
N SER A 17 -6.29 5.30 8.13
CA SER A 17 -6.51 3.88 7.82
C SER A 17 -7.94 3.44 8.18
N VAL A 18 -8.43 2.45 7.46
CA VAL A 18 -9.65 1.73 7.81
C VAL A 18 -9.26 0.55 8.72
N GLU A 19 -10.11 0.24 9.69
CA GLU A 19 -9.92 -0.88 10.61
C GLU A 19 -9.74 -2.21 9.87
N PHE A 20 -8.84 -3.05 10.37
CA PHE A 20 -8.45 -4.32 9.75
C PHE A 20 -9.65 -5.23 9.47
N GLU A 21 -10.46 -5.49 10.50
CA GLU A 21 -11.64 -6.36 10.38
C GLU A 21 -12.68 -5.79 9.41
N THR A 22 -12.81 -4.47 9.35
CA THR A 22 -13.72 -3.82 8.39
C THR A 22 -13.30 -4.13 6.95
N LEU A 23 -12.00 -4.08 6.64
CA LEU A 23 -11.48 -4.39 5.29
C LEU A 23 -11.67 -5.86 4.94
N ILE A 24 -11.48 -6.79 5.88
CA ILE A 24 -11.70 -8.22 5.65
C ILE A 24 -13.20 -8.50 5.39
N ASN A 25 -14.09 -7.87 6.17
CA ASN A 25 -15.53 -7.99 5.98
C ASN A 25 -15.97 -7.43 4.62
N GLU A 26 -15.45 -6.27 4.22
CA GLU A 26 -15.72 -5.67 2.91
C GLU A 26 -15.26 -6.60 1.78
N ALA A 27 -14.03 -7.11 1.87
CA ALA A 27 -13.50 -8.05 0.88
C ALA A 27 -14.35 -9.32 0.76
N SER A 28 -14.84 -9.86 1.88
CA SER A 28 -15.70 -11.03 1.93
C SER A 28 -17.06 -10.75 1.27
N GLN A 29 -17.65 -9.58 1.50
CA GLN A 29 -18.90 -9.17 0.85
C GLN A 29 -18.71 -9.01 -0.67
N LEU A 30 -17.60 -8.38 -1.10
CA LEU A 30 -17.28 -8.25 -2.52
C LEU A 30 -17.08 -9.61 -3.19
N ALA A 31 -16.39 -10.53 -2.52
CA ALA A 31 -16.19 -11.89 -2.99
C ALA A 31 -17.52 -12.64 -3.16
N ALA A 32 -18.43 -12.54 -2.17
CA ALA A 32 -19.77 -13.12 -2.23
C ALA A 32 -20.62 -12.53 -3.37
N ALA A 33 -20.40 -11.26 -3.71
CA ALA A 33 -21.02 -10.60 -4.87
C ALA A 33 -20.37 -10.98 -6.22
N GLY A 34 -19.34 -11.84 -6.22
CA GLY A 34 -18.69 -12.37 -7.43
C GLY A 34 -17.42 -11.68 -7.86
N THR A 35 -16.90 -10.70 -7.09
CA THR A 35 -15.62 -10.03 -7.34
C THR A 35 -14.48 -11.04 -7.34
N LYS A 36 -13.56 -10.93 -8.31
CA LYS A 36 -12.40 -11.83 -8.46
C LYS A 36 -11.07 -11.16 -8.20
N GLU A 37 -10.98 -9.87 -8.36
CA GLU A 37 -9.76 -9.09 -8.12
C GLU A 37 -10.05 -7.96 -7.14
N LEU A 38 -9.19 -7.84 -6.11
CA LEU A 38 -9.14 -6.70 -5.21
C LEU A 38 -7.98 -5.80 -5.60
N VAL A 39 -8.24 -4.52 -5.75
CA VAL A 39 -7.21 -3.50 -5.94
C VAL A 39 -7.14 -2.66 -4.67
N LEU A 40 -6.08 -2.84 -3.88
CA LEU A 40 -5.83 -2.05 -2.69
C LEU A 40 -5.24 -0.71 -3.10
N ILE A 41 -5.92 0.36 -2.72
CA ILE A 41 -5.59 1.70 -3.14
C ILE A 41 -5.59 2.66 -1.95
N ALA A 42 -4.54 3.46 -1.86
CA ALA A 42 -4.43 4.60 -0.95
C ALA A 42 -3.44 5.59 -1.56
N GLN A 43 -3.14 6.69 -0.89
CA GLN A 43 -2.05 7.58 -1.32
C GLN A 43 -0.67 7.04 -0.97
N ASP A 44 -0.63 6.12 -0.01
CA ASP A 44 0.54 5.35 0.42
C ASP A 44 0.02 4.11 1.13
N THR A 45 -0.13 3.01 0.41
CA THR A 45 -0.63 1.74 0.96
C THR A 45 0.36 1.09 1.92
N THR A 46 1.67 1.33 1.73
CA THR A 46 2.73 0.76 2.56
C THR A 46 2.68 1.24 4.02
N ARG A 47 2.00 2.35 4.28
CA ARG A 47 1.81 2.90 5.64
C ARG A 47 0.53 2.43 6.34
N TYR A 48 -0.20 1.51 5.74
CA TYR A 48 -1.45 1.02 6.32
C TYR A 48 -1.28 0.60 7.78
N GLY A 49 -2.16 1.11 8.63
CA GLY A 49 -2.21 0.80 10.05
C GLY A 49 -1.37 1.67 10.97
N LEU A 50 -0.42 2.46 10.43
CA LEU A 50 0.50 3.25 11.24
C LEU A 50 -0.20 4.26 12.15
N ASP A 51 -1.35 4.80 11.74
CA ASP A 51 -2.12 5.78 12.50
C ASP A 51 -3.03 5.16 13.57
N ILE A 52 -3.48 3.93 13.39
CA ILE A 52 -4.43 3.27 14.30
C ILE A 52 -3.79 2.15 15.14
N TYR A 53 -2.69 1.53 14.67
CA TYR A 53 -2.00 0.44 15.36
C TYR A 53 -0.56 0.79 15.77
N ASN A 54 -0.04 1.98 15.41
CA ASN A 54 1.35 2.42 15.57
C ASN A 54 2.37 1.53 14.85
N GLU A 55 1.94 0.74 13.88
CA GLU A 55 2.78 -0.14 13.05
C GLU A 55 2.20 -0.26 11.64
N CYS A 56 3.08 -0.53 10.65
CA CYS A 56 2.66 -0.80 9.28
C CYS A 56 2.19 -2.26 9.20
N ARG A 57 0.91 -2.48 8.90
CA ARG A 57 0.26 -3.80 8.87
C ARG A 57 -0.18 -4.26 7.48
N LEU A 58 0.40 -3.70 6.43
CA LEU A 58 0.06 -4.13 5.07
C LEU A 58 0.37 -5.61 4.82
N PRO A 59 1.51 -6.19 5.26
CA PRO A 59 1.79 -7.61 5.08
C PRO A 59 0.71 -8.50 5.70
N GLU A 60 0.31 -8.21 6.96
CA GLU A 60 -0.71 -8.98 7.67
C GLU A 60 -2.09 -8.85 7.01
N LEU A 61 -2.42 -7.65 6.52
CA LEU A 61 -3.67 -7.43 5.77
C LEU A 61 -3.68 -8.25 4.48
N LEU A 62 -2.57 -8.28 3.75
CA LEU A 62 -2.43 -9.05 2.52
C LEU A 62 -2.57 -10.56 2.78
N ASP A 63 -1.92 -11.07 3.83
CA ASP A 63 -2.06 -12.47 4.24
C ASP A 63 -3.53 -12.82 4.53
N ALA A 64 -4.22 -12.00 5.33
CA ALA A 64 -5.63 -12.23 5.67
C ALA A 64 -6.57 -12.12 4.45
N LEU A 65 -6.32 -11.17 3.55
CA LEU A 65 -7.10 -11.03 2.31
C LEU A 65 -6.90 -12.23 1.37
N CYS A 66 -5.74 -12.87 1.40
CA CYS A 66 -5.48 -14.09 0.63
C CYS A 66 -6.34 -15.28 1.10
N GLU A 67 -6.77 -15.30 2.37
CA GLU A 67 -7.66 -16.33 2.90
C GLU A 67 -9.14 -16.13 2.48
N VAL A 68 -9.50 -14.96 1.94
CA VAL A 68 -10.88 -14.71 1.49
C VAL A 68 -11.21 -15.59 0.29
N GLU A 69 -12.21 -16.48 0.47
CA GLU A 69 -12.69 -17.35 -0.61
C GLU A 69 -13.35 -16.54 -1.74
N GLY A 70 -13.17 -16.98 -2.97
CA GLY A 70 -13.73 -16.32 -4.16
C GLY A 70 -12.84 -15.26 -4.79
N ILE A 71 -11.93 -14.63 -4.02
CA ILE A 71 -10.90 -13.71 -4.55
C ILE A 71 -9.78 -14.53 -5.18
N ARG A 72 -9.36 -14.15 -6.39
CA ARG A 72 -8.28 -14.78 -7.15
C ARG A 72 -7.03 -13.94 -7.24
N TRP A 73 -7.18 -12.61 -7.29
CA TRP A 73 -6.08 -11.67 -7.45
C TRP A 73 -6.20 -10.52 -6.47
N ILE A 74 -5.05 -10.13 -5.91
CA ILE A 74 -4.89 -8.96 -5.04
C ILE A 74 -3.79 -8.11 -5.63
N ARG A 75 -4.10 -6.86 -5.94
CA ARG A 75 -3.16 -5.89 -6.49
C ARG A 75 -3.00 -4.73 -5.53
N VAL A 76 -1.76 -4.31 -5.32
CA VAL A 76 -1.43 -3.18 -4.43
C VAL A 76 -0.89 -2.03 -5.27
N HIS A 77 -1.49 -0.85 -5.11
CA HIS A 77 -1.08 0.37 -5.78
C HIS A 77 -0.53 1.39 -4.79
N TYR A 78 0.28 2.34 -5.29
CA TYR A 78 0.84 3.46 -4.54
C TYR A 78 1.70 3.06 -3.34
N CYS A 79 2.73 2.26 -3.60
CA CYS A 79 3.74 1.89 -2.61
C CYS A 79 4.88 2.91 -2.60
N TYR A 80 5.30 3.35 -1.41
CA TYR A 80 6.47 4.20 -1.29
C TYR A 80 7.72 3.36 -1.02
N PRO A 81 8.83 3.57 -1.75
CA PRO A 81 10.01 2.70 -1.67
C PRO A 81 10.60 2.65 -0.27
N GLU A 82 10.64 3.78 0.45
CA GLU A 82 11.16 3.84 1.83
C GLU A 82 10.37 3.03 2.87
N MET A 83 9.19 2.54 2.51
CA MET A 83 8.31 1.78 3.40
C MET A 83 8.17 0.32 2.98
N VAL A 84 8.81 -0.09 1.89
CA VAL A 84 8.85 -1.49 1.44
C VAL A 84 9.80 -2.25 2.36
N SER A 85 9.25 -3.09 3.25
CA SER A 85 10.00 -3.91 4.18
C SER A 85 10.28 -5.30 3.61
N ASP A 86 11.31 -5.99 4.14
CA ASP A 86 11.59 -7.38 3.79
C ASP A 86 10.36 -8.28 4.00
N LYS A 87 9.62 -8.07 5.09
CA LYS A 87 8.38 -8.78 5.37
C LYS A 87 7.32 -8.59 4.27
N LEU A 88 7.19 -7.36 3.73
CA LEU A 88 6.29 -7.10 2.62
C LEU A 88 6.73 -7.85 1.35
N ILE A 89 8.03 -7.85 1.06
CA ILE A 89 8.61 -8.58 -0.08
C ILE A 89 8.37 -10.09 0.07
N GLU A 90 8.60 -10.64 1.26
CA GLU A 90 8.34 -12.05 1.58
C GLU A 90 6.86 -12.42 1.39
N THR A 91 5.93 -11.55 1.86
CA THR A 91 4.50 -11.75 1.66
C THR A 91 4.14 -11.77 0.17
N PHE A 92 4.68 -10.84 -0.62
CA PHE A 92 4.50 -10.83 -2.08
C PHE A 92 5.08 -12.08 -2.75
N ALA A 93 6.21 -12.57 -2.28
CA ALA A 93 6.83 -13.79 -2.83
C ALA A 93 6.02 -15.06 -2.50
N LYS A 94 5.54 -15.16 -1.26
CA LYS A 94 4.87 -16.35 -0.72
C LYS A 94 3.43 -16.51 -1.23
N GLN A 95 2.67 -15.42 -1.31
CA GLN A 95 1.24 -15.47 -1.58
C GLN A 95 0.93 -15.52 -3.09
N GLU A 96 0.29 -16.59 -3.55
CA GLU A 96 -0.04 -16.80 -4.97
C GLU A 96 -1.10 -15.84 -5.50
N LYS A 97 -2.07 -15.46 -4.65
CA LYS A 97 -3.13 -14.51 -5.04
C LYS A 97 -2.63 -13.09 -5.23
N ILE A 98 -1.47 -12.73 -4.66
CA ILE A 98 -0.90 -11.39 -4.82
C ILE A 98 -0.23 -11.26 -6.18
N CYS A 99 -0.69 -10.30 -6.97
CA CYS A 99 -0.05 -9.94 -8.24
C CYS A 99 1.41 -9.55 -8.00
N LYS A 100 2.35 -10.17 -8.72
CA LYS A 100 3.80 -9.87 -8.60
C LYS A 100 4.13 -8.54 -9.27
N TYR A 101 3.50 -7.49 -8.79
CA TYR A 101 3.57 -6.13 -9.32
C TYR A 101 3.51 -5.13 -8.17
N LEU A 102 4.43 -4.19 -8.16
CA LEU A 102 4.45 -3.06 -7.24
C LEU A 102 4.41 -1.75 -8.04
N ASP A 103 3.48 -0.88 -7.68
CA ASP A 103 3.38 0.47 -8.23
C ASP A 103 4.14 1.44 -7.31
N ILE A 104 5.36 1.80 -7.71
CA ILE A 104 6.29 2.61 -6.92
C ILE A 104 6.62 3.91 -7.64
N PRO A 105 6.07 5.06 -7.23
CA PRO A 105 6.37 6.36 -7.83
C PRO A 105 7.74 6.88 -7.37
N ILE A 106 8.78 6.65 -8.14
CA ILE A 106 10.14 7.12 -7.85
C ILE A 106 10.31 8.65 -8.00
N GLN A 107 9.43 9.29 -8.77
CA GLN A 107 9.33 10.73 -9.03
C GLN A 107 10.53 11.33 -9.79
N HIS A 108 11.76 11.10 -9.36
CA HIS A 108 12.99 11.59 -10.00
C HIS A 108 14.19 10.75 -9.58
N CYS A 109 15.28 10.75 -10.38
CA CYS A 109 16.52 10.02 -10.09
C CYS A 109 17.69 10.92 -9.62
N ASN A 110 17.45 12.21 -9.42
CA ASN A 110 18.46 13.16 -8.96
C ASN A 110 18.17 13.56 -7.51
N ASP A 111 19.13 13.32 -6.59
CA ASP A 111 18.97 13.53 -5.15
C ASP A 111 18.63 14.98 -4.77
N ARG A 112 19.21 15.98 -5.47
CA ARG A 112 18.88 17.39 -5.25
C ARG A 112 17.41 17.67 -5.55
N ILE A 113 16.89 17.10 -6.64
CA ILE A 113 15.49 17.28 -7.02
C ILE A 113 14.57 16.53 -6.04
N LEU A 114 14.89 15.28 -5.69
CA LEU A 114 14.12 14.51 -4.69
C LEU A 114 14.03 15.27 -3.36
N LYS A 115 15.12 15.86 -2.90
CA LYS A 115 15.17 16.70 -1.68
C LYS A 115 14.25 17.93 -1.81
N LEU A 116 14.28 18.63 -2.94
CA LEU A 116 13.39 19.78 -3.20
C LEU A 116 11.91 19.36 -3.24
N MET A 117 11.62 18.15 -3.72
CA MET A 117 10.28 17.57 -3.74
C MET A 117 9.80 17.08 -2.36
N GLY A 118 10.65 17.14 -1.33
CA GLY A 118 10.34 16.63 0.00
C GLY A 118 10.29 15.10 0.09
N ARG A 119 10.99 14.40 -0.85
CA ARG A 119 11.15 12.95 -0.82
C ARG A 119 12.25 12.57 0.17
N LYS A 120 12.05 11.43 0.85
CA LYS A 120 13.03 10.87 1.80
C LYS A 120 14.00 9.90 1.14
N THR A 121 13.65 9.39 -0.03
CA THR A 121 14.48 8.52 -0.85
C THR A 121 15.56 9.28 -1.60
N ASN A 122 16.63 8.59 -1.91
CA ASN A 122 17.74 9.04 -2.74
C ASN A 122 18.00 8.01 -3.87
N LYS A 123 18.93 8.30 -4.77
CA LYS A 123 19.26 7.46 -5.93
C LYS A 123 19.57 6.00 -5.57
N ASN A 124 20.16 5.75 -4.39
CA ASN A 124 20.60 4.41 -3.98
C ASN A 124 19.47 3.58 -3.38
N ASP A 125 18.30 4.16 -3.16
CA ASP A 125 17.13 3.48 -2.59
C ASP A 125 16.25 2.83 -3.69
N TYR A 126 16.67 2.92 -4.98
CA TYR A 126 15.93 2.40 -6.12
C TYR A 126 16.61 1.22 -6.83
#